data_4f25ac7b4d7698e3303a90e25be9c1bf
#
_entry.id   4f25ac7b4d7698e3303a90e25be9c1bf
#
_cell.length_a   1.000
_cell.length_b   1.000
_cell.length_c   1.000
_cell.angle_alpha   90.00
_cell.angle_beta   90.00
_cell.angle_gamma   90.00
#
_symmetry.space_group_name_H-M   'P 1'
#
loop_
_entity.id
_entity.type
_entity.pdbx_description
1 polymer ?
#
loop_
_entity_poly.entity_id
_entity_poly.type
_entity_poly.pdbx_seq_one_letter_code
_entity_poly.pdbx_strand_id
1 'polypeptide(L)'
;MKKLSDYMTAAAALPSDGLLVGRVWNPSADGPSIVRRDGGSLIDITAAFPTMRDLCEADDPAQAARAVTGPSLGSIDAIMANTPPETRDAAKPWLLAPVDLQALKACGVTFATSMLERVIEERARGNPAAAAEIRTTIGSLIGSDLSKLRAGSAEAMELKKVLMEKGAWSQYLEVGIGPDAEIFTKSQVMSAVGHGMEAGLNPVSTWNNPEPEVVVVVASTGKIAGAMLGNDVNLRDVEGRSALLLGKAKDNNASCAVGPMIRLFDLSFSLDHVRNMQLALRVEGEDGYVLNGASNMSKISRDPADLTGQMLNKHHQYPDGAILFLGTLFAPIEDRDAPGKGFTHKMGDIVTVSSPELGALTNRMTSTDKAAPWTWGTSHLMRNLSKRGLL
;
A
#
# COMPACT_ATOMS: atom_id res chain seq x y z
N MET A 1 -22.66 14.32 -0.78
CA MET A 1 -21.58 13.40 -1.16
C MET A 1 -20.26 14.09 -0.88
N LYS A 2 -19.34 13.42 -0.21
CA LYS A 2 -18.00 13.96 0.06
C LYS A 2 -17.18 14.00 -1.22
N LYS A 3 -16.43 15.08 -1.42
CA LYS A 3 -15.46 15.22 -2.49
C LYS A 3 -14.08 14.82 -1.97
N LEU A 4 -13.15 14.52 -2.85
CA LEU A 4 -11.77 14.22 -2.44
C LEU A 4 -11.17 15.37 -1.61
N SER A 5 -11.49 16.62 -1.96
CA SER A 5 -11.08 17.81 -1.20
C SER A 5 -11.50 17.83 0.28
N ASP A 6 -12.56 17.11 0.66
CA ASP A 6 -13.04 17.09 2.05
C ASP A 6 -12.11 16.30 2.99
N TYR A 7 -11.18 15.52 2.42
CA TYR A 7 -10.18 14.73 3.15
C TYR A 7 -8.78 15.38 3.17
N MET A 8 -8.65 16.57 2.55
CA MET A 8 -7.36 17.22 2.29
C MET A 8 -6.98 18.22 3.38
N THR A 9 -6.97 17.79 4.64
CA THR A 9 -6.45 18.58 5.76
C THR A 9 -5.48 17.74 6.59
N ALA A 10 -4.51 18.37 7.24
CA ALA A 10 -3.56 17.69 8.13
C ALA A 10 -4.28 16.94 9.26
N ALA A 11 -5.33 17.53 9.81
CA ALA A 11 -6.13 16.91 10.88
C ALA A 11 -6.89 15.66 10.42
N ALA A 12 -7.27 15.57 9.14
CA ALA A 12 -7.95 14.41 8.59
C ALA A 12 -6.99 13.32 8.11
N ALA A 13 -5.78 13.71 7.68
CA ALA A 13 -4.89 12.82 6.95
C ALA A 13 -3.60 12.44 7.70
N LEU A 14 -3.15 13.20 8.69
CA LEU A 14 -1.89 12.95 9.38
C LEU A 14 -2.10 12.59 10.85
N PRO A 15 -1.25 11.72 11.43
CA PRO A 15 -1.25 11.51 12.88
C PRO A 15 -0.86 12.81 13.60
N SER A 16 -1.31 12.95 14.86
CA SER A 16 -1.05 14.14 15.68
C SER A 16 0.42 14.32 15.99
N ASP A 17 1.17 13.22 16.09
CA ASP A 17 2.58 13.16 16.48
C ASP A 17 3.43 12.36 15.51
N GLY A 18 4.71 12.20 15.84
CA GLY A 18 5.68 11.42 15.07
C GLY A 18 6.45 12.24 14.04
N LEU A 19 7.58 11.69 13.64
CA LEU A 19 8.43 12.26 12.60
C LEU A 19 7.95 11.81 11.23
N LEU A 20 7.35 12.74 10.49
CA LEU A 20 6.77 12.50 9.18
C LEU A 20 7.64 13.12 8.09
N VAL A 21 7.96 12.33 7.08
CA VAL A 21 8.68 12.76 5.88
C VAL A 21 7.89 12.37 4.63
N GLY A 22 8.04 13.14 3.58
CA GLY A 22 7.29 12.91 2.35
C GLY A 22 7.91 13.61 1.16
N ARG A 23 7.17 13.65 0.08
CA ARG A 23 7.57 14.32 -1.16
C ARG A 23 6.46 15.26 -1.61
N VAL A 24 6.88 16.39 -2.14
CA VAL A 24 5.98 17.34 -2.80
C VAL A 24 6.53 17.67 -4.20
N TRP A 25 5.64 17.91 -5.13
CA TRP A 25 6.04 18.64 -6.33
C TRP A 25 6.28 20.09 -5.93
N ASN A 26 7.45 20.62 -6.27
CA ASN A 26 7.84 21.98 -6.01
C ASN A 26 7.96 22.72 -7.36
N PRO A 27 6.99 23.58 -7.72
CA PRO A 27 7.03 24.30 -9.01
C PRO A 27 8.29 25.16 -9.19
N SER A 28 8.81 25.74 -8.10
CA SER A 28 10.04 26.55 -8.15
C SER A 28 11.29 25.73 -8.49
N ALA A 29 11.27 24.42 -8.20
CA ALA A 29 12.34 23.48 -8.53
C ALA A 29 12.06 22.70 -9.84
N ASP A 30 10.90 22.92 -10.46
CA ASP A 30 10.40 22.14 -11.60
C ASP A 30 10.54 20.63 -11.37
N GLY A 31 10.22 20.18 -10.14
CA GLY A 31 10.42 18.79 -9.76
C GLY A 31 10.11 18.49 -8.30
N PRO A 32 10.34 17.23 -7.85
CA PRO A 32 10.07 16.82 -6.48
C PRO A 32 11.07 17.43 -5.50
N SER A 33 10.55 17.76 -4.31
CA SER A 33 11.33 18.06 -3.10
C SER A 33 11.01 17.08 -2.00
N ILE A 34 12.05 16.67 -1.26
CA ILE A 34 11.92 15.85 -0.04
C ILE A 34 11.58 16.80 1.11
N VAL A 35 10.54 16.46 1.86
CA VAL A 35 10.05 17.33 2.94
C VAL A 35 9.92 16.60 4.26
N ARG A 36 10.11 17.36 5.33
CA ARG A 36 9.84 16.97 6.71
C ARG A 36 8.73 17.84 7.28
N ARG A 37 7.78 17.21 8.00
CA ARG A 37 6.79 17.94 8.79
C ARG A 37 7.46 18.68 9.95
N ASP A 38 7.09 19.94 10.13
CA ASP A 38 7.46 20.77 11.29
C ASP A 38 6.22 21.59 11.72
N GLY A 39 5.58 21.13 12.77
CA GLY A 39 4.28 21.68 13.17
C GLY A 39 3.25 21.61 12.05
N GLY A 40 2.75 22.76 11.63
CA GLY A 40 1.79 22.91 10.53
C GLY A 40 2.42 23.17 9.16
N SER A 41 3.77 23.05 9.02
CA SER A 41 4.51 23.37 7.80
C SER A 41 5.30 22.18 7.27
N LEU A 42 5.62 22.20 5.96
CA LEU A 42 6.58 21.29 5.34
C LEU A 42 7.90 22.00 5.05
N ILE A 43 8.98 21.46 5.62
CA ILE A 43 10.35 21.97 5.46
C ILE A 43 11.03 21.19 4.35
N ASP A 44 11.59 21.89 3.37
CA ASP A 44 12.37 21.29 2.27
C ASP A 44 13.75 20.88 2.79
N ILE A 45 14.04 19.59 2.74
CA ILE A 45 15.31 18.98 3.13
C ILE A 45 16.07 18.38 1.95
N THR A 46 15.66 18.70 0.72
CA THR A 46 16.21 18.13 -0.52
C THR A 46 17.71 18.41 -0.69
N ALA A 47 18.20 19.55 -0.18
CA ALA A 47 19.62 19.88 -0.28
C ALA A 47 20.52 18.88 0.49
N ALA A 48 19.99 18.27 1.55
CA ALA A 48 20.69 17.24 2.31
C ALA A 48 20.38 15.83 1.82
N PHE A 49 19.15 15.61 1.37
CA PHE A 49 18.66 14.32 0.87
C PHE A 49 17.98 14.53 -0.48
N PRO A 50 18.73 14.43 -1.59
CA PRO A 50 18.20 14.64 -2.94
C PRO A 50 17.02 13.74 -3.29
N THR A 51 16.97 12.53 -2.71
CA THR A 51 15.89 11.56 -2.88
C THR A 51 15.40 11.03 -1.53
N MET A 52 14.18 10.49 -1.51
CA MET A 52 13.69 9.76 -0.32
C MET A 52 14.55 8.52 -0.05
N ARG A 53 15.07 7.92 -1.11
CA ARG A 53 16.06 6.83 -0.99
C ARG A 53 17.25 7.26 -0.14
N ASP A 54 17.86 8.40 -0.40
CA ASP A 54 19.06 8.87 0.33
C ASP A 54 18.77 9.08 1.81
N LEU A 55 17.60 9.62 2.16
CA LEU A 55 17.19 9.74 3.55
C LEU A 55 17.01 8.36 4.22
N CYS A 56 16.37 7.40 3.55
CA CYS A 56 16.09 6.09 4.11
C CYS A 56 17.35 5.22 4.25
N GLU A 57 18.42 5.49 3.50
CA GLU A 57 19.72 4.82 3.60
C GLU A 57 20.61 5.35 4.72
N ALA A 58 20.23 6.45 5.38
CA ALA A 58 21.00 6.97 6.51
C ALA A 58 21.03 5.95 7.67
N ASP A 59 22.10 5.98 8.46
CA ASP A 59 22.25 5.10 9.64
C ASP A 59 21.10 5.29 10.65
N ASP A 60 20.65 6.50 10.85
CA ASP A 60 19.45 6.86 11.59
C ASP A 60 18.66 7.91 10.80
N PRO A 61 17.70 7.46 9.94
CA PRO A 61 16.91 8.36 9.11
C PRO A 61 16.11 9.40 9.92
N ALA A 62 15.64 9.03 11.12
CA ALA A 62 14.89 9.93 11.98
C ALA A 62 15.78 11.04 12.55
N GLN A 63 16.95 10.70 13.08
CA GLN A 63 17.92 11.68 13.56
C GLN A 63 18.41 12.56 12.41
N ALA A 64 18.72 11.95 11.27
CA ALA A 64 19.20 12.65 10.08
C ALA A 64 18.17 13.68 9.59
N ALA A 65 16.89 13.31 9.49
CA ALA A 65 15.83 14.23 9.09
C ALA A 65 15.61 15.38 10.08
N ARG A 66 15.73 15.12 11.41
CA ARG A 66 15.59 16.16 12.44
C ARG A 66 16.72 17.17 12.42
N ALA A 67 17.93 16.73 12.10
CA ALA A 67 19.13 17.58 12.12
C ALA A 67 19.17 18.61 10.98
N VAL A 68 18.42 18.36 9.89
CA VAL A 68 18.44 19.24 8.72
C VAL A 68 17.47 20.40 8.88
N THR A 69 17.97 21.60 8.62
CA THR A 69 17.17 22.82 8.45
C THR A 69 16.99 23.14 6.97
N GLY A 70 15.89 23.79 6.61
CA GLY A 70 15.62 24.16 5.23
C GLY A 70 14.49 25.19 5.13
N PRO A 71 14.20 25.70 3.95
CA PRO A 71 13.09 26.63 3.75
C PRO A 71 11.74 25.92 3.91
N SER A 72 10.75 26.65 4.41
CA SER A 72 9.37 26.17 4.41
C SER A 72 8.78 26.26 3.00
N LEU A 73 8.15 25.19 2.53
CA LEU A 73 7.36 25.18 1.29
C LEU A 73 5.91 25.62 1.51
N GLY A 74 5.54 25.93 2.75
CA GLY A 74 4.22 26.42 3.11
C GLY A 74 3.47 25.53 4.10
N SER A 75 2.22 25.88 4.34
CA SER A 75 1.32 25.16 5.23
C SER A 75 0.97 23.78 4.64
N ILE A 76 0.96 22.77 5.51
CA ILE A 76 0.54 21.40 5.14
C ILE A 76 -0.87 21.41 4.57
N ASP A 77 -1.81 22.12 5.21
CA ASP A 77 -3.21 22.18 4.75
C ASP A 77 -3.33 22.83 3.36
N ALA A 78 -2.55 23.88 3.09
CA ALA A 78 -2.54 24.51 1.76
C ALA A 78 -1.99 23.57 0.67
N ILE A 79 -0.93 22.80 0.99
CA ILE A 79 -0.33 21.84 0.07
C ILE A 79 -1.28 20.65 -0.17
N MET A 80 -1.91 20.15 0.90
CA MET A 80 -2.92 19.09 0.79
C MET A 80 -4.13 19.54 -0.03
N ALA A 81 -4.67 20.72 0.25
CA ALA A 81 -5.81 21.25 -0.50
C ALA A 81 -5.51 21.46 -1.99
N ASN A 82 -4.22 21.67 -2.36
CA ASN A 82 -3.77 21.78 -3.74
C ASN A 82 -3.42 20.43 -4.39
N THR A 83 -3.55 19.31 -3.67
CA THR A 83 -3.12 17.99 -4.18
C THR A 83 -4.11 17.34 -5.15
N PRO A 84 -5.46 17.38 -4.92
CA PRO A 84 -6.39 16.74 -5.83
C PRO A 84 -6.31 17.32 -7.25
N PRO A 85 -6.34 16.49 -8.30
CA PRO A 85 -6.22 16.96 -9.69
C PRO A 85 -7.24 18.03 -10.08
N GLU A 86 -8.47 17.95 -9.55
CA GLU A 86 -9.56 18.87 -9.87
C GLU A 86 -9.42 20.27 -9.25
N THR A 87 -8.62 20.43 -8.19
CA THR A 87 -8.41 21.72 -7.51
C THR A 87 -7.00 22.24 -7.63
N ARG A 88 -6.12 21.53 -8.36
CA ARG A 88 -4.70 21.82 -8.43
C ARG A 88 -4.38 23.09 -9.18
N ASP A 89 -3.67 23.98 -8.51
CA ASP A 89 -2.95 25.10 -9.10
C ASP A 89 -1.50 24.68 -9.35
N ALA A 90 -1.09 24.55 -10.61
CA ALA A 90 0.24 24.10 -11.00
C ALA A 90 1.37 25.06 -10.55
N ALA A 91 1.04 26.29 -10.16
CA ALA A 91 2.01 27.25 -9.62
C ALA A 91 2.30 27.07 -8.13
N LYS A 92 1.59 26.15 -7.45
CA LYS A 92 1.72 25.87 -6.02
C LYS A 92 2.18 24.43 -5.78
N PRO A 93 2.85 24.14 -4.63
CA PRO A 93 3.24 22.78 -4.29
C PRO A 93 2.02 21.86 -4.05
N TRP A 94 2.18 20.56 -4.34
CA TRP A 94 1.20 19.51 -4.00
C TRP A 94 1.91 18.23 -3.57
N LEU A 95 1.23 17.36 -2.81
CA LEU A 95 1.78 16.09 -2.35
C LEU A 95 2.02 15.13 -3.51
N LEU A 96 3.08 14.34 -3.37
CA LEU A 96 3.39 13.16 -4.19
C LEU A 96 3.34 11.90 -3.31
N ALA A 97 3.42 10.72 -3.93
CA ALA A 97 3.76 9.51 -3.20
C ALA A 97 5.09 9.72 -2.45
N PRO A 98 5.18 9.34 -1.17
CA PRO A 98 6.34 9.67 -0.34
C PRO A 98 7.59 8.82 -0.62
N VAL A 99 7.61 8.08 -1.71
CA VAL A 99 8.71 7.20 -2.17
C VAL A 99 9.14 7.56 -3.57
N ASP A 100 10.38 7.23 -3.94
CA ASP A 100 10.93 7.50 -5.27
C ASP A 100 11.67 6.29 -5.88
N LEU A 101 12.95 6.10 -5.59
CA LEU A 101 13.78 5.08 -6.24
C LEU A 101 13.59 3.67 -5.70
N GLN A 102 12.89 3.52 -4.58
CA GLN A 102 12.63 2.24 -3.95
C GLN A 102 11.81 1.33 -4.87
N ALA A 103 12.18 0.05 -4.94
CA ALA A 103 11.37 -0.97 -5.60
C ALA A 103 10.00 -1.10 -4.91
N LEU A 104 8.92 -1.16 -5.69
CA LEU A 104 7.56 -1.28 -5.16
C LEU A 104 7.18 -2.76 -5.08
N LYS A 105 7.30 -3.36 -3.88
CA LYS A 105 7.06 -4.78 -3.61
C LYS A 105 5.84 -4.97 -2.73
N ALA A 106 5.18 -6.12 -2.89
CA ALA A 106 4.05 -6.50 -2.06
C ALA A 106 4.10 -7.98 -1.69
N CYS A 107 3.51 -8.31 -0.53
CA CYS A 107 3.26 -9.68 -0.10
C CYS A 107 1.80 -10.04 -0.35
N GLY A 108 1.56 -11.26 -0.84
CA GLY A 108 0.23 -11.84 -0.87
C GLY A 108 -0.04 -12.76 0.32
N VAL A 109 -1.32 -12.94 0.65
CA VAL A 109 -1.82 -14.06 1.47
C VAL A 109 -1.22 -14.15 2.88
N THR A 110 -0.93 -13.02 3.51
CA THR A 110 -0.32 -12.97 4.85
C THR A 110 -1.31 -12.94 6.00
N PHE A 111 -2.62 -12.96 5.73
CA PHE A 111 -3.68 -13.04 6.74
C PHE A 111 -4.59 -14.22 6.46
N ALA A 112 -4.99 -14.96 7.48
CA ALA A 112 -5.83 -16.16 7.34
C ALA A 112 -7.14 -15.86 6.60
N THR A 113 -7.77 -14.73 6.87
CA THR A 113 -9.01 -14.32 6.22
C THR A 113 -8.81 -14.06 4.72
N SER A 114 -7.77 -13.29 4.35
CA SER A 114 -7.47 -13.03 2.95
C SER A 114 -7.01 -14.29 2.21
N MET A 115 -6.26 -15.17 2.88
CA MET A 115 -5.85 -16.47 2.33
C MET A 115 -7.07 -17.32 1.93
N LEU A 116 -8.06 -17.41 2.80
CA LEU A 116 -9.29 -18.15 2.50
C LEU A 116 -10.05 -17.56 1.32
N GLU A 117 -10.15 -16.24 1.24
CA GLU A 117 -10.78 -15.57 0.09
C GLU A 117 -10.02 -15.86 -1.22
N ARG A 118 -8.70 -15.90 -1.22
CA ARG A 118 -7.91 -16.27 -2.41
C ARG A 118 -8.17 -17.71 -2.86
N VAL A 119 -8.30 -18.66 -1.93
CA VAL A 119 -8.67 -20.05 -2.26
C VAL A 119 -10.05 -20.11 -2.87
N ILE A 120 -10.99 -19.29 -2.38
CA ILE A 120 -12.35 -19.20 -2.92
C ILE A 120 -12.32 -18.61 -4.33
N GLU A 121 -11.60 -17.53 -4.56
CA GLU A 121 -11.44 -16.87 -5.86
C GLU A 121 -10.81 -17.81 -6.91
N GLU A 122 -9.77 -18.55 -6.52
CA GLU A 122 -9.13 -19.58 -7.37
C GLU A 122 -10.13 -20.65 -7.80
N ARG A 123 -10.89 -21.22 -6.85
CA ARG A 123 -11.88 -22.25 -7.14
C ARG A 123 -13.08 -21.72 -7.93
N ALA A 124 -13.46 -20.49 -7.71
CA ALA A 124 -14.47 -19.78 -8.48
C ALA A 124 -13.97 -19.36 -9.88
N ARG A 125 -12.67 -19.51 -10.18
CA ARG A 125 -12.01 -19.07 -11.42
C ARG A 125 -12.30 -17.61 -11.76
N GLY A 126 -12.30 -16.74 -10.74
CA GLY A 126 -12.62 -15.33 -10.88
C GLY A 126 -14.11 -15.03 -11.15
N ASN A 127 -15.01 -15.99 -10.94
CA ASN A 127 -16.46 -15.80 -11.11
C ASN A 127 -17.12 -15.50 -9.75
N PRO A 128 -17.59 -14.26 -9.50
CA PRO A 128 -18.19 -13.89 -8.21
C PRO A 128 -19.47 -14.68 -7.89
N ALA A 129 -20.24 -15.08 -8.88
CA ALA A 129 -21.50 -15.82 -8.68
C ALA A 129 -21.29 -17.21 -8.05
N ALA A 130 -20.13 -17.84 -8.26
CA ALA A 130 -19.78 -19.13 -7.68
C ALA A 130 -19.15 -19.01 -6.27
N ALA A 131 -18.68 -17.83 -5.87
CA ALA A 131 -17.88 -17.66 -4.66
C ALA A 131 -18.65 -17.94 -3.36
N ALA A 132 -19.94 -17.65 -3.30
CA ALA A 132 -20.76 -17.85 -2.10
C ALA A 132 -20.91 -19.32 -1.71
N GLU A 133 -21.19 -20.20 -2.67
CA GLU A 133 -21.30 -21.65 -2.47
C GLU A 133 -19.94 -22.26 -2.09
N ILE A 134 -18.88 -21.84 -2.80
CA ILE A 134 -17.51 -22.29 -2.54
C ILE A 134 -17.06 -21.88 -1.14
N ARG A 135 -17.39 -20.65 -0.68
CA ARG A 135 -17.05 -20.17 0.68
C ARG A 135 -17.61 -21.08 1.77
N THR A 136 -18.85 -21.51 1.62
CA THR A 136 -19.48 -22.44 2.57
C THR A 136 -18.76 -23.79 2.59
N THR A 137 -18.41 -24.32 1.42
CA THR A 137 -17.72 -25.61 1.29
C THR A 137 -16.30 -25.55 1.86
N ILE A 138 -15.52 -24.53 1.51
CA ILE A 138 -14.14 -24.36 1.99
C ILE A 138 -14.08 -24.15 3.49
N GLY A 139 -14.96 -23.32 4.06
CA GLY A 139 -15.04 -23.11 5.51
C GLY A 139 -15.25 -24.38 6.29
N SER A 140 -16.04 -25.33 5.76
CA SER A 140 -16.25 -26.64 6.40
C SER A 140 -15.05 -27.60 6.27
N LEU A 141 -14.26 -27.49 5.20
CA LEU A 141 -13.11 -28.37 4.94
C LEU A 141 -11.86 -27.96 5.73
N ILE A 142 -11.60 -26.67 5.82
CA ILE A 142 -10.39 -26.13 6.49
C ILE A 142 -10.56 -26.07 8.00
N GLY A 143 -11.76 -25.82 8.52
CA GLY A 143 -12.25 -26.05 9.90
C GLY A 143 -11.39 -25.62 11.10
N SER A 144 -10.14 -25.25 10.92
CA SER A 144 -9.20 -24.84 11.97
C SER A 144 -8.89 -23.35 11.90
N ASP A 145 -8.62 -22.75 13.05
CA ASP A 145 -8.18 -21.34 13.14
C ASP A 145 -6.75 -21.19 12.60
N LEU A 146 -6.63 -20.97 11.29
CA LEU A 146 -5.36 -20.79 10.61
C LEU A 146 -4.58 -19.55 11.09
N SER A 147 -5.24 -18.62 11.81
CA SER A 147 -4.60 -17.40 12.31
C SER A 147 -3.52 -17.66 13.37
N LYS A 148 -3.56 -18.84 14.01
CA LYS A 148 -2.58 -19.25 15.03
C LYS A 148 -1.43 -20.06 14.46
N LEU A 149 -1.51 -20.46 13.20
CA LEU A 149 -0.52 -21.30 12.57
C LEU A 149 0.67 -20.46 12.11
N ARG A 150 1.86 -20.78 12.59
CA ARG A 150 3.08 -20.13 12.10
C ARG A 150 3.47 -20.73 10.75
N ALA A 151 3.55 -19.90 9.73
CA ALA A 151 3.96 -20.31 8.41
C ALA A 151 5.34 -20.99 8.41
N GLY A 152 5.48 -22.09 7.67
CA GLY A 152 6.71 -22.88 7.59
C GLY A 152 7.00 -23.76 8.82
N SER A 153 6.14 -23.76 9.86
CA SER A 153 6.33 -24.61 11.03
C SER A 153 6.04 -26.10 10.73
N ALA A 154 6.48 -26.98 11.63
CA ALA A 154 6.19 -28.41 11.53
C ALA A 154 4.68 -28.68 11.51
N GLU A 155 3.92 -27.93 12.31
CA GLU A 155 2.46 -28.00 12.36
C GLU A 155 1.82 -27.58 11.05
N ALA A 156 2.37 -26.53 10.39
CA ALA A 156 1.92 -26.08 9.07
C ALA A 156 2.18 -27.15 8.00
N MET A 157 3.34 -27.81 8.06
CA MET A 157 3.69 -28.87 7.11
C MET A 157 2.85 -30.14 7.32
N GLU A 158 2.46 -30.46 8.55
CA GLU A 158 1.55 -31.58 8.82
C GLU A 158 0.13 -31.26 8.33
N LEU A 159 -0.36 -30.03 8.55
CA LEU A 159 -1.64 -29.59 7.99
C LEU A 159 -1.62 -29.64 6.46
N LYS A 160 -0.51 -29.25 5.81
CA LYS A 160 -0.33 -29.36 4.37
C LYS A 160 -0.60 -30.78 3.88
N LYS A 161 0.00 -31.82 4.51
CA LYS A 161 -0.21 -33.22 4.13
C LYS A 161 -1.68 -33.60 4.20
N VAL A 162 -2.34 -33.28 5.33
CA VAL A 162 -3.77 -33.59 5.51
C VAL A 162 -4.64 -32.92 4.45
N LEU A 163 -4.36 -31.64 4.11
CA LEU A 163 -5.13 -30.92 3.10
C LEU A 163 -4.87 -31.45 1.68
N MET A 164 -3.64 -31.88 1.39
CA MET A 164 -3.30 -32.54 0.11
C MET A 164 -4.04 -33.87 -0.06
N GLU A 165 -4.06 -34.72 0.99
CA GLU A 165 -4.79 -36.00 0.99
C GLU A 165 -6.30 -35.81 0.78
N LYS A 166 -6.87 -34.71 1.28
CA LYS A 166 -8.28 -34.34 1.11
C LYS A 166 -8.57 -33.60 -0.23
N GLY A 167 -7.56 -33.37 -1.07
CA GLY A 167 -7.71 -32.57 -2.30
C GLY A 167 -8.10 -31.11 -2.05
N ALA A 168 -7.80 -30.59 -0.85
CA ALA A 168 -8.15 -29.23 -0.42
C ALA A 168 -6.98 -28.26 -0.47
N TRP A 169 -5.77 -28.69 -0.90
CA TRP A 169 -4.61 -27.83 -1.05
C TRP A 169 -4.76 -26.88 -2.25
N SER A 170 -4.22 -25.66 -2.11
CA SER A 170 -4.15 -24.68 -3.18
C SER A 170 -2.80 -23.95 -3.16
N GLN A 171 -2.42 -23.30 -4.26
CA GLN A 171 -1.23 -22.47 -4.34
C GLN A 171 -1.22 -21.31 -3.33
N TYR A 172 -2.39 -20.78 -2.97
CA TYR A 172 -2.51 -19.73 -1.95
C TYR A 172 -2.29 -20.24 -0.52
N LEU A 173 -2.65 -21.48 -0.24
CA LEU A 173 -2.27 -22.14 1.01
C LEU A 173 -0.76 -22.40 1.06
N GLU A 174 -0.13 -22.73 -0.08
CA GLU A 174 1.32 -22.92 -0.17
C GLU A 174 2.08 -21.67 0.31
N VAL A 175 1.75 -20.49 -0.21
CA VAL A 175 2.42 -19.24 0.16
C VAL A 175 1.93 -18.67 1.50
N GLY A 176 0.69 -18.97 1.89
CA GLY A 176 0.12 -18.49 3.15
C GLY A 176 0.68 -19.19 4.39
N ILE A 177 0.87 -20.50 4.35
CA ILE A 177 1.33 -21.31 5.48
C ILE A 177 2.59 -22.16 5.20
N GLY A 178 3.04 -22.24 3.94
CA GLY A 178 4.31 -22.89 3.55
C GLY A 178 5.54 -22.12 4.00
N PRO A 179 6.76 -22.60 3.66
CA PRO A 179 8.00 -21.95 4.10
C PRO A 179 8.23 -20.58 3.44
N ASP A 180 7.87 -20.43 2.17
CA ASP A 180 8.16 -19.25 1.36
C ASP A 180 6.93 -18.35 1.25
N ALA A 181 7.11 -17.05 1.47
CA ALA A 181 6.07 -16.05 1.29
C ALA A 181 5.89 -15.72 -0.20
N GLU A 182 4.66 -15.36 -0.59
CA GLU A 182 4.44 -14.69 -1.86
C GLU A 182 4.96 -13.26 -1.78
N ILE A 183 5.99 -12.93 -2.59
CA ILE A 183 6.51 -11.57 -2.71
C ILE A 183 6.64 -11.23 -4.19
N PHE A 184 5.95 -10.18 -4.63
CA PHE A 184 5.90 -9.80 -6.03
C PHE A 184 6.20 -8.31 -6.24
N THR A 185 6.41 -7.90 -7.48
CA THR A 185 6.49 -6.49 -7.86
C THR A 185 5.09 -5.94 -8.03
N LYS A 186 4.71 -5.00 -7.14
CA LYS A 186 3.40 -4.35 -7.19
C LYS A 186 3.28 -3.41 -8.38
N SER A 187 4.31 -2.62 -8.58
CA SER A 187 4.39 -1.66 -9.69
C SER A 187 5.82 -1.21 -9.91
N GLN A 188 6.03 -0.32 -10.88
CA GLN A 188 7.35 0.15 -11.25
C GLN A 188 7.83 1.27 -10.32
N VAL A 189 9.14 1.42 -10.21
CA VAL A 189 9.79 2.53 -9.48
C VAL A 189 9.21 3.87 -9.95
N MET A 190 8.85 4.75 -9.01
CA MET A 190 8.23 6.07 -9.22
C MET A 190 6.81 6.07 -9.80
N SER A 191 6.15 4.93 -9.96
CA SER A 191 4.77 4.86 -10.49
C SER A 191 3.67 5.00 -9.43
N ALA A 192 4.03 4.96 -8.15
CA ALA A 192 3.06 5.05 -7.07
C ALA A 192 2.36 6.42 -7.03
N VAL A 193 1.06 6.41 -6.70
CA VAL A 193 0.26 7.62 -6.45
C VAL A 193 0.14 7.87 -4.95
N GLY A 194 0.07 9.15 -4.57
CA GLY A 194 -0.01 9.59 -3.17
C GLY A 194 -1.44 9.82 -2.68
N HIS A 195 -1.53 10.30 -1.45
CA HIS A 195 -2.77 10.78 -0.84
C HIS A 195 -3.38 11.91 -1.66
N GLY A 196 -4.71 11.93 -1.82
CA GLY A 196 -5.42 12.95 -2.58
C GLY A 196 -5.36 12.78 -4.09
N MET A 197 -4.76 11.70 -4.59
CA MET A 197 -4.67 11.39 -6.02
C MET A 197 -5.73 10.37 -6.43
N GLU A 198 -5.88 10.20 -7.74
CA GLU A 198 -6.70 9.13 -8.30
C GLU A 198 -5.96 7.79 -8.23
N ALA A 199 -6.70 6.72 -7.90
CA ALA A 199 -6.23 5.34 -7.95
C ALA A 199 -6.91 4.59 -9.11
N GLY A 200 -6.10 3.86 -9.89
CA GLY A 200 -6.51 3.32 -11.17
C GLY A 200 -7.06 1.89 -11.10
N LEU A 201 -8.21 1.68 -11.75
CA LEU A 201 -8.79 0.37 -12.03
C LEU A 201 -8.69 0.08 -13.51
N ASN A 202 -8.10 -1.04 -13.88
CA ASN A 202 -8.06 -1.46 -15.27
C ASN A 202 -9.48 -1.89 -15.72
N PRO A 203 -10.04 -1.30 -16.80
CA PRO A 203 -11.41 -1.56 -17.24
C PRO A 203 -11.65 -3.00 -17.75
N VAL A 204 -10.61 -3.81 -17.85
CA VAL A 204 -10.74 -5.26 -18.14
C VAL A 204 -11.41 -6.02 -16.99
N SER A 205 -11.37 -5.46 -15.77
CA SER A 205 -11.91 -6.08 -14.57
C SER A 205 -13.33 -5.62 -14.27
N THR A 206 -14.18 -6.59 -13.96
CA THR A 206 -15.57 -6.40 -13.49
C THR A 206 -15.74 -6.81 -12.02
N TRP A 207 -14.71 -7.38 -11.40
CA TRP A 207 -14.68 -7.74 -9.98
C TRP A 207 -13.33 -7.40 -9.38
N ASN A 208 -13.30 -6.33 -8.61
CA ASN A 208 -12.09 -5.72 -8.08
C ASN A 208 -12.33 -5.18 -6.67
N ASN A 209 -11.25 -4.90 -5.94
CA ASN A 209 -11.36 -4.45 -4.56
C ASN A 209 -10.16 -3.58 -4.13
N PRO A 210 -10.32 -2.76 -3.08
CA PRO A 210 -9.19 -2.20 -2.35
C PRO A 210 -8.52 -3.28 -1.50
N GLU A 211 -7.23 -3.18 -1.32
CA GLU A 211 -6.46 -3.97 -0.38
C GLU A 211 -5.74 -3.02 0.60
N PRO A 212 -6.34 -2.78 1.79
CA PRO A 212 -5.75 -1.92 2.80
C PRO A 212 -4.57 -2.62 3.48
N GLU A 213 -3.41 -1.95 3.50
CA GLU A 213 -2.16 -2.52 3.98
C GLU A 213 -1.31 -1.54 4.77
N VAL A 214 -0.50 -2.07 5.68
CA VAL A 214 0.69 -1.38 6.16
C VAL A 214 1.82 -1.62 5.17
N VAL A 215 2.57 -0.57 4.87
CA VAL A 215 3.72 -0.61 3.97
C VAL A 215 4.95 -0.18 4.75
N VAL A 216 5.97 -1.03 4.80
CA VAL A 216 7.25 -0.68 5.42
C VAL A 216 8.23 -0.18 4.36
N VAL A 217 9.08 0.78 4.75
CA VAL A 217 10.17 1.29 3.92
C VAL A 217 11.47 0.64 4.36
N VAL A 218 12.14 -0.02 3.43
CA VAL A 218 13.30 -0.88 3.69
C VAL A 218 14.51 -0.32 2.94
N ALA A 219 15.57 -0.01 3.67
CA ALA A 219 16.87 0.37 3.11
C ALA A 219 17.54 -0.82 2.39
N SER A 220 18.53 -0.54 1.55
CA SER A 220 19.30 -1.56 0.81
C SER A 220 20.00 -2.60 1.70
N THR A 221 20.21 -2.25 2.97
CA THR A 221 20.79 -3.12 4.01
C THR A 221 19.78 -4.10 4.62
N GLY A 222 18.48 -3.98 4.31
CA GLY A 222 17.40 -4.72 4.95
C GLY A 222 16.85 -4.06 6.22
N LYS A 223 17.40 -2.90 6.63
CA LYS A 223 16.89 -2.14 7.76
C LYS A 223 15.55 -1.48 7.42
N ILE A 224 14.55 -1.66 8.27
CA ILE A 224 13.26 -0.98 8.12
C ILE A 224 13.40 0.44 8.70
N ALA A 225 13.20 1.45 7.86
CA ALA A 225 13.35 2.86 8.21
C ALA A 225 12.08 3.49 8.78
N GLY A 226 10.91 2.95 8.43
CA GLY A 226 9.61 3.50 8.83
C GLY A 226 8.46 2.78 8.16
N ALA A 227 7.25 3.33 8.33
CA ALA A 227 6.04 2.78 7.73
C ALA A 227 5.08 3.87 7.22
N MET A 228 4.17 3.46 6.35
CA MET A 228 3.08 4.27 5.80
C MET A 228 1.89 3.37 5.47
N LEU A 229 0.80 3.95 5.02
CA LEU A 229 -0.38 3.21 4.55
C LEU A 229 -0.28 2.93 3.05
N GLY A 230 -0.94 1.84 2.62
CA GLY A 230 -1.07 1.48 1.21
C GLY A 230 -2.45 0.97 0.84
N ASN A 231 -2.77 1.12 -0.44
CA ASN A 231 -3.87 0.44 -1.10
C ASN A 231 -3.28 -0.29 -2.32
N ASP A 232 -3.17 -1.61 -2.21
CA ASP A 232 -2.78 -2.51 -3.31
C ASP A 232 -4.03 -2.82 -4.14
N VAL A 233 -4.43 -1.88 -5.01
CA VAL A 233 -5.62 -2.05 -5.85
C VAL A 233 -5.55 -3.35 -6.62
N ASN A 234 -6.56 -4.21 -6.47
CA ASN A 234 -6.57 -5.56 -6.99
C ASN A 234 -7.71 -5.83 -7.98
N LEU A 235 -7.42 -6.62 -9.00
CA LEU A 235 -8.38 -7.13 -9.98
C LEU A 235 -8.65 -8.62 -9.69
N ARG A 236 -9.62 -8.90 -8.80
CA ARG A 236 -9.92 -10.26 -8.28
C ARG A 236 -10.27 -11.25 -9.38
N ASP A 237 -11.04 -10.82 -10.38
CA ASP A 237 -11.43 -11.66 -11.51
C ASP A 237 -10.25 -12.00 -12.43
N VAL A 238 -9.23 -11.14 -12.51
CA VAL A 238 -8.00 -11.41 -13.27
C VAL A 238 -7.09 -12.33 -12.49
N GLU A 239 -6.81 -12.01 -11.24
CA GLU A 239 -5.96 -12.80 -10.34
C GLU A 239 -6.54 -14.21 -10.10
N GLY A 240 -7.85 -14.31 -9.83
CA GLY A 240 -8.53 -15.59 -9.59
C GLY A 240 -8.57 -16.52 -10.79
N ARG A 241 -8.35 -16.02 -12.01
CA ARG A 241 -8.28 -16.90 -13.21
C ARG A 241 -6.98 -17.68 -13.26
N SER A 242 -5.86 -17.07 -12.86
CA SER A 242 -4.54 -17.71 -12.89
C SER A 242 -3.53 -16.87 -12.13
N ALA A 243 -2.71 -17.49 -11.27
CA ALA A 243 -1.56 -16.86 -10.65
C ALA A 243 -0.55 -16.29 -11.68
N LEU A 244 -0.51 -16.82 -12.90
CA LEU A 244 0.32 -16.29 -13.99
C LEU A 244 -0.14 -14.91 -14.50
N LEU A 245 -1.33 -14.47 -14.11
CA LEU A 245 -1.88 -13.14 -14.42
C LEU A 245 -1.66 -12.12 -13.29
N LEU A 246 -0.88 -12.45 -12.26
CA LEU A 246 -0.63 -11.56 -11.12
C LEU A 246 -0.12 -10.18 -11.56
N GLY A 247 0.86 -10.11 -12.47
CA GLY A 247 1.36 -8.84 -13.01
C GLY A 247 0.26 -8.01 -13.70
N LYS A 248 -0.66 -8.66 -14.44
CA LYS A 248 -1.80 -7.98 -15.05
C LYS A 248 -2.84 -7.50 -14.02
N ALA A 249 -3.00 -8.24 -12.93
CA ALA A 249 -3.92 -7.88 -11.85
C ALA A 249 -3.40 -6.70 -11.03
N LYS A 250 -2.09 -6.58 -10.85
CA LYS A 250 -1.46 -5.69 -9.88
C LYS A 250 -0.74 -4.49 -10.48
N ASP A 251 0.04 -4.65 -11.57
CA ASP A 251 0.85 -3.57 -12.16
C ASP A 251 0.07 -2.82 -13.24
N ASN A 252 -0.77 -1.91 -12.82
CA ASN A 252 -1.55 -1.05 -13.70
C ASN A 252 -1.26 0.43 -13.41
N ASN A 253 -1.54 1.34 -14.35
CA ASN A 253 -1.39 2.78 -14.13
C ASN A 253 -2.18 3.22 -12.89
N ALA A 254 -1.52 3.93 -11.97
CA ALA A 254 -2.07 4.44 -10.71
C ALA A 254 -2.65 3.38 -9.75
N SER A 255 -2.36 2.07 -9.91
CA SER A 255 -2.91 1.00 -9.06
C SER A 255 -2.14 0.77 -7.75
N CYS A 256 -1.03 1.48 -7.54
CA CYS A 256 -0.22 1.43 -6.32
C CYS A 256 -0.36 2.76 -5.59
N ALA A 257 -1.20 2.82 -4.54
CA ALA A 257 -1.36 4.02 -3.74
C ALA A 257 -0.64 3.88 -2.39
N VAL A 258 0.17 4.88 -2.00
CA VAL A 258 0.92 4.90 -0.74
C VAL A 258 0.94 6.30 -0.12
N GLY A 259 0.97 6.37 1.20
CA GLY A 259 1.04 7.64 1.92
C GLY A 259 0.28 7.64 3.26
N PRO A 260 -0.16 8.81 3.72
CA PRO A 260 0.09 10.15 3.16
C PRO A 260 1.55 10.62 3.25
N MET A 261 2.27 10.22 4.30
CA MET A 261 3.70 10.44 4.53
C MET A 261 4.30 9.17 5.14
N ILE A 262 5.62 9.05 5.14
CA ILE A 262 6.33 8.01 5.88
C ILE A 262 6.50 8.50 7.32
N ARG A 263 6.07 7.70 8.31
CA ARG A 263 6.45 7.85 9.70
C ARG A 263 7.75 7.09 9.92
N LEU A 264 8.82 7.81 10.18
CA LEU A 264 10.13 7.20 10.42
C LEU A 264 10.15 6.55 11.82
N PHE A 265 10.88 5.44 11.94
CA PHE A 265 11.09 4.79 13.22
C PHE A 265 12.01 5.61 14.12
N ASP A 266 11.56 5.79 15.36
CA ASP A 266 12.28 6.49 16.42
C ASP A 266 11.85 5.93 17.80
N LEU A 267 12.19 6.63 18.90
CA LEU A 267 11.81 6.20 20.24
C LEU A 267 10.28 6.11 20.47
N SER A 268 9.48 6.82 19.67
CA SER A 268 8.02 6.85 19.80
C SER A 268 7.29 5.91 18.86
N PHE A 269 7.96 5.39 17.83
CA PHE A 269 7.37 4.53 16.81
C PHE A 269 8.38 3.52 16.27
N SER A 270 8.06 2.24 16.31
CA SER A 270 8.94 1.13 15.98
C SER A 270 8.19 0.01 15.24
N LEU A 271 8.91 -1.05 14.87
CA LEU A 271 8.32 -2.23 14.26
C LEU A 271 7.30 -2.93 15.19
N ASP A 272 7.46 -2.82 16.51
CA ASP A 272 6.50 -3.38 17.46
C ASP A 272 5.15 -2.65 17.41
N HIS A 273 5.14 -1.37 17.14
CA HIS A 273 3.90 -0.63 16.88
C HIS A 273 3.23 -1.14 15.58
N VAL A 274 4.02 -1.38 14.52
CA VAL A 274 3.52 -1.96 13.26
C VAL A 274 2.89 -3.33 13.50
N ARG A 275 3.52 -4.21 14.30
CA ARG A 275 2.99 -5.55 14.62
C ARG A 275 1.62 -5.55 15.29
N ASN A 276 1.26 -4.46 15.97
CA ASN A 276 0.01 -4.32 16.73
C ASN A 276 -0.94 -3.27 16.17
N MET A 277 -0.63 -2.70 15.02
CA MET A 277 -1.37 -1.58 14.43
C MET A 277 -2.77 -2.00 14.01
N GLN A 278 -3.74 -1.12 14.25
CA GLN A 278 -5.08 -1.24 13.71
C GLN A 278 -5.19 -0.49 12.38
N LEU A 279 -5.80 -1.12 11.40
CA LEU A 279 -6.20 -0.48 10.15
C LEU A 279 -7.71 -0.48 10.01
N ALA A 280 -8.24 0.61 9.48
CA ALA A 280 -9.61 0.72 9.01
C ALA A 280 -9.63 1.02 7.51
N LEU A 281 -10.62 0.45 6.84
CA LEU A 281 -10.98 0.75 5.46
C LEU A 281 -12.36 1.39 5.44
N ARG A 282 -12.50 2.47 4.68
CA ARG A 282 -13.79 3.05 4.34
C ARG A 282 -13.88 3.26 2.84
N VAL A 283 -14.97 2.79 2.24
CA VAL A 283 -15.30 3.07 0.83
C VAL A 283 -16.62 3.83 0.81
N GLU A 284 -16.66 4.95 0.10
CA GLU A 284 -17.86 5.79 -0.06
C GLU A 284 -18.15 5.95 -1.55
N GLY A 285 -19.27 5.40 -1.99
CA GLY A 285 -19.72 5.46 -3.38
C GLY A 285 -20.63 6.65 -3.66
N GLU A 286 -20.65 7.12 -4.90
CA GLU A 286 -21.58 8.15 -5.38
C GLU A 286 -23.04 7.70 -5.33
N ASP A 287 -23.28 6.39 -5.32
CA ASP A 287 -24.58 5.75 -5.17
C ASP A 287 -25.09 5.70 -3.72
N GLY A 288 -24.37 6.34 -2.77
CA GLY A 288 -24.67 6.32 -1.35
C GLY A 288 -24.19 5.06 -0.62
N TYR A 289 -23.51 4.14 -1.31
CA TYR A 289 -22.91 2.97 -0.69
C TYR A 289 -21.81 3.38 0.27
N VAL A 290 -21.79 2.74 1.45
CA VAL A 290 -20.71 2.90 2.43
C VAL A 290 -20.30 1.54 2.95
N LEU A 291 -19.03 1.22 2.81
CA LEU A 291 -18.41 0.06 3.43
C LEU A 291 -17.43 0.53 4.52
N ASN A 292 -17.46 -0.15 5.66
CA ASN A 292 -16.47 0.03 6.72
C ASN A 292 -15.91 -1.34 7.08
N GLY A 293 -14.58 -1.43 7.14
CA GLY A 293 -13.86 -2.62 7.57
C GLY A 293 -12.75 -2.24 8.52
N ALA A 294 -12.36 -3.16 9.39
CA ALA A 294 -11.24 -2.98 10.29
C ALA A 294 -10.57 -4.32 10.57
N SER A 295 -9.25 -4.29 10.75
CA SER A 295 -8.46 -5.44 11.18
C SER A 295 -7.23 -4.97 11.95
N ASN A 296 -6.45 -5.92 12.48
CA ASN A 296 -5.26 -5.64 13.26
C ASN A 296 -4.08 -6.42 12.72
N MET A 297 -2.91 -5.79 12.66
CA MET A 297 -1.66 -6.39 12.21
C MET A 297 -1.21 -7.59 13.06
N SER A 298 -1.67 -7.70 14.32
CA SER A 298 -1.37 -8.87 15.16
C SER A 298 -1.94 -10.19 14.62
N LYS A 299 -2.83 -10.14 13.61
CA LYS A 299 -3.39 -11.31 12.93
C LYS A 299 -2.56 -11.78 11.72
N ILE A 300 -1.45 -11.09 11.43
CA ILE A 300 -0.56 -11.48 10.33
C ILE A 300 0.07 -12.84 10.60
N SER A 301 0.09 -13.73 9.62
CA SER A 301 0.66 -15.07 9.74
C SER A 301 2.19 -15.12 9.65
N ARG A 302 2.79 -14.04 9.13
CA ARG A 302 4.25 -13.88 9.00
C ARG A 302 4.67 -12.54 9.59
N ASP A 303 5.72 -12.56 10.42
CA ASP A 303 6.26 -11.33 11.01
C ASP A 303 6.77 -10.37 9.91
N PRO A 304 6.54 -9.04 10.04
CA PRO A 304 7.05 -8.07 9.07
C PRO A 304 8.57 -8.12 8.86
N ALA A 305 9.35 -8.48 9.90
CA ALA A 305 10.80 -8.66 9.75
C ALA A 305 11.15 -9.92 8.95
N ASP A 306 10.38 -11.02 9.10
CA ASP A 306 10.53 -12.22 8.27
C ASP A 306 10.23 -11.92 6.81
N LEU A 307 9.10 -11.26 6.51
CA LEU A 307 8.74 -10.85 5.15
C LEU A 307 9.82 -9.95 4.52
N THR A 308 10.35 -9.00 5.28
CA THR A 308 11.46 -8.15 4.85
C THR A 308 12.71 -8.97 4.54
N GLY A 309 13.06 -9.95 5.39
CA GLY A 309 14.20 -10.83 5.19
C GLY A 309 14.05 -11.78 3.99
N GLN A 310 12.81 -12.21 3.70
CA GLN A 310 12.53 -12.99 2.49
C GLN A 310 12.59 -12.13 1.22
N MET A 311 12.15 -10.86 1.29
CA MET A 311 12.23 -9.93 0.17
C MET A 311 13.67 -9.53 -0.14
N LEU A 312 14.45 -9.13 0.87
CA LEU A 312 15.77 -8.55 0.70
C LEU A 312 16.81 -9.32 1.52
N ASN A 313 17.72 -9.98 0.82
CA ASN A 313 18.78 -10.81 1.39
C ASN A 313 19.92 -11.01 0.38
N LYS A 314 20.90 -11.88 0.68
CA LYS A 314 22.03 -12.13 -0.22
C LYS A 314 21.65 -12.70 -1.61
N HIS A 315 20.43 -13.22 -1.77
CA HIS A 315 19.94 -13.78 -3.04
C HIS A 315 18.99 -12.82 -3.77
N HIS A 316 18.39 -11.86 -3.04
CA HIS A 316 17.45 -10.84 -3.56
C HIS A 316 17.92 -9.47 -3.09
N GLN A 317 18.42 -8.64 -4.00
CA GLN A 317 19.09 -7.38 -3.69
C GLN A 317 18.39 -6.20 -4.36
N TYR A 318 18.23 -5.12 -3.62
CA TYR A 318 17.64 -3.86 -4.07
C TYR A 318 18.54 -2.71 -3.62
N PRO A 319 19.48 -2.24 -4.49
CA PRO A 319 20.50 -1.24 -4.12
C PRO A 319 19.93 0.13 -3.75
N ASP A 320 18.70 0.42 -4.19
CA ASP A 320 17.98 1.65 -3.83
C ASP A 320 16.91 1.39 -2.74
N GLY A 321 17.01 0.24 -2.05
CA GLY A 321 16.00 -0.18 -1.09
C GLY A 321 14.68 -0.57 -1.75
N ALA A 322 13.67 -0.81 -0.93
CA ALA A 322 12.33 -1.18 -1.38
C ALA A 322 11.27 -0.64 -0.42
N ILE A 323 10.04 -0.55 -0.89
CA ILE A 323 8.88 -0.59 0.00
C ILE A 323 8.26 -1.98 -0.09
N LEU A 324 7.67 -2.42 1.03
CA LEU A 324 7.01 -3.71 1.09
C LEU A 324 5.62 -3.55 1.70
N PHE A 325 4.61 -3.77 0.88
CA PHE A 325 3.25 -3.99 1.34
C PHE A 325 3.21 -5.33 2.09
N LEU A 326 2.67 -5.34 3.30
CA LEU A 326 2.72 -6.51 4.19
C LEU A 326 1.59 -7.51 3.96
N GLY A 327 0.76 -7.28 2.95
CA GLY A 327 -0.41 -8.07 2.61
C GLY A 327 -1.71 -7.50 3.18
N THR A 328 -2.80 -7.72 2.46
CA THR A 328 -4.09 -7.16 2.84
C THR A 328 -4.67 -7.82 4.08
N LEU A 329 -5.05 -7.00 5.04
CA LEU A 329 -5.62 -7.46 6.31
C LEU A 329 -7.01 -8.09 6.10
N PHE A 330 -7.72 -7.68 5.07
CA PHE A 330 -9.01 -8.25 4.64
C PHE A 330 -9.38 -7.74 3.24
N ALA A 331 -10.20 -8.51 2.53
CA ALA A 331 -10.85 -8.09 1.29
C ALA A 331 -12.34 -7.89 1.55
N PRO A 332 -12.97 -6.82 1.04
CA PRO A 332 -14.42 -6.64 1.14
C PRO A 332 -15.19 -7.81 0.51
N ILE A 333 -16.17 -8.32 1.23
CA ILE A 333 -17.06 -9.40 0.76
C ILE A 333 -18.53 -9.02 0.78
N GLU A 334 -18.88 -7.86 1.33
CA GLU A 334 -20.23 -7.36 1.43
C GLU A 334 -20.83 -7.09 0.05
N ASP A 335 -22.10 -7.43 -0.12
CA ASP A 335 -22.82 -7.16 -1.36
C ASP A 335 -23.03 -5.66 -1.57
N ARG A 336 -22.82 -5.18 -2.81
CA ARG A 336 -23.03 -3.77 -3.16
C ARG A 336 -24.31 -3.56 -3.98
N ASP A 337 -24.48 -4.29 -5.07
CA ASP A 337 -25.58 -4.04 -6.03
C ASP A 337 -26.77 -4.98 -5.84
N ALA A 338 -26.49 -6.26 -5.52
CA ALA A 338 -27.52 -7.28 -5.32
C ALA A 338 -26.98 -8.41 -4.45
N PRO A 339 -27.86 -9.14 -3.75
CA PRO A 339 -27.46 -10.28 -2.93
C PRO A 339 -26.63 -11.31 -3.72
N GLY A 340 -25.50 -11.74 -3.14
CA GLY A 340 -24.58 -12.71 -3.73
C GLY A 340 -23.65 -12.17 -4.81
N LYS A 341 -23.64 -10.86 -5.07
CA LYS A 341 -22.73 -10.23 -6.05
C LYS A 341 -21.38 -9.84 -5.44
N GLY A 342 -21.31 -9.72 -4.12
CA GLY A 342 -20.13 -9.26 -3.41
C GLY A 342 -19.80 -7.79 -3.72
N PHE A 343 -18.62 -7.38 -3.27
CA PHE A 343 -18.10 -6.05 -3.50
C PHE A 343 -17.37 -5.95 -4.85
N THR A 344 -17.62 -4.86 -5.55
CA THR A 344 -16.75 -4.34 -6.63
C THR A 344 -16.77 -2.81 -6.60
N HIS A 345 -15.66 -2.17 -6.98
CA HIS A 345 -15.61 -0.72 -7.09
C HIS A 345 -16.52 -0.18 -8.20
N LYS A 346 -17.01 1.05 -7.96
CA LYS A 346 -17.52 1.93 -9.01
C LYS A 346 -16.57 3.12 -9.19
N MET A 347 -16.53 3.64 -10.42
CA MET A 347 -15.75 4.86 -10.69
C MET A 347 -16.30 6.01 -9.84
N GLY A 348 -15.38 6.79 -9.25
CA GLY A 348 -15.73 7.87 -8.31
C GLY A 348 -15.78 7.45 -6.85
N ASP A 349 -15.67 6.14 -6.52
CA ASP A 349 -15.55 5.71 -5.12
C ASP A 349 -14.39 6.43 -4.41
N ILE A 350 -14.64 6.92 -3.21
CA ILE A 350 -13.59 7.41 -2.32
C ILE A 350 -13.17 6.28 -1.38
N VAL A 351 -11.91 5.90 -1.46
CA VAL A 351 -11.30 4.85 -0.62
C VAL A 351 -10.38 5.50 0.39
N THR A 352 -10.61 5.24 1.66
CA THR A 352 -9.76 5.69 2.76
C THR A 352 -9.24 4.50 3.56
N VAL A 353 -7.92 4.34 3.59
CA VAL A 353 -7.21 3.44 4.50
C VAL A 353 -6.66 4.28 5.64
N SER A 354 -6.89 3.90 6.89
CA SER A 354 -6.49 4.71 8.04
C SER A 354 -5.97 3.91 9.23
N SER A 355 -5.10 4.55 10.00
CA SER A 355 -4.56 4.06 11.28
C SER A 355 -4.29 5.27 12.18
N PRO A 356 -4.52 5.17 13.51
CA PRO A 356 -4.15 6.23 14.44
C PRO A 356 -2.68 6.66 14.34
N GLU A 357 -1.79 5.70 14.08
CA GLU A 357 -0.35 5.90 14.05
C GLU A 357 0.18 6.45 12.73
N LEU A 358 -0.48 6.19 11.61
CA LEU A 358 -0.04 6.57 10.26
C LEU A 358 -0.96 7.59 9.56
N GLY A 359 -2.11 7.92 10.16
CA GLY A 359 -3.09 8.84 9.58
C GLY A 359 -4.03 8.17 8.59
N ALA A 360 -4.31 8.82 7.47
CA ALA A 360 -5.25 8.34 6.47
C ALA A 360 -4.75 8.56 5.04
N LEU A 361 -4.73 7.49 4.25
CA LEU A 361 -4.51 7.52 2.81
C LEU A 361 -5.87 7.50 2.12
N THR A 362 -6.21 8.57 1.40
CA THR A 362 -7.49 8.69 0.69
C THR A 362 -7.25 8.88 -0.80
N ASN A 363 -7.95 8.10 -1.62
CA ASN A 363 -7.87 8.14 -3.07
C ASN A 363 -9.27 8.06 -3.67
N ARG A 364 -9.47 8.64 -4.88
CA ARG A 364 -10.66 8.46 -5.69
C ARG A 364 -10.39 7.39 -6.75
N MET A 365 -11.28 6.41 -6.88
CA MET A 365 -11.14 5.37 -7.89
C MET A 365 -11.52 5.89 -9.27
N THR A 366 -10.66 5.63 -10.25
CA THR A 366 -10.88 5.99 -11.65
C THR A 366 -10.40 4.88 -12.58
N SER A 367 -10.74 4.96 -13.87
CA SER A 367 -10.18 4.04 -14.86
C SER A 367 -8.71 4.36 -15.16
N THR A 368 -7.88 3.34 -15.33
CA THR A 368 -6.43 3.50 -15.59
C THR A 368 -6.10 4.36 -16.81
N ASP A 369 -6.98 4.39 -17.82
CA ASP A 369 -6.85 5.22 -19.03
C ASP A 369 -7.32 6.67 -18.81
N LYS A 370 -8.02 6.95 -17.70
CA LYS A 370 -8.47 8.30 -17.31
C LYS A 370 -7.63 8.89 -16.18
N ALA A 371 -6.97 8.06 -15.40
CA ALA A 371 -5.99 8.52 -14.42
C ALA A 371 -4.87 9.31 -15.12
N ALA A 372 -4.28 10.25 -14.39
CA ALA A 372 -3.15 11.02 -14.91
C ALA A 372 -2.06 10.07 -15.48
N PRO A 373 -1.59 10.29 -16.70
CA PRO A 373 -0.55 9.43 -17.27
C PRO A 373 0.75 9.59 -16.46
N TRP A 374 1.38 8.45 -16.18
CA TRP A 374 2.69 8.44 -15.53
C TRP A 374 3.78 8.82 -16.55
N THR A 375 4.22 10.07 -16.50
CA THR A 375 5.22 10.63 -17.43
C THR A 375 6.56 10.93 -16.77
N TRP A 376 6.62 10.91 -15.43
CA TRP A 376 7.79 11.29 -14.65
C TRP A 376 8.47 10.06 -14.02
N GLY A 377 9.44 9.50 -14.74
CA GLY A 377 10.22 8.35 -14.28
C GLY A 377 11.62 8.73 -13.79
N THR A 378 12.44 7.72 -13.49
CA THR A 378 13.81 7.86 -12.95
C THR A 378 14.69 8.80 -13.78
N SER A 379 14.63 8.73 -15.11
CA SER A 379 15.43 9.61 -15.97
C SER A 379 15.06 11.09 -15.86
N HIS A 380 13.79 11.40 -15.58
CA HIS A 380 13.34 12.77 -15.32
C HIS A 380 13.88 13.27 -13.98
N LEU A 381 13.82 12.44 -12.94
CA LEU A 381 14.40 12.75 -11.63
C LEU A 381 15.89 13.04 -11.74
N MET A 382 16.66 12.16 -12.38
CA MET A 382 18.11 12.35 -12.56
C MET A 382 18.42 13.70 -13.25
N ARG A 383 17.72 14.03 -14.34
CA ARG A 383 17.93 15.30 -15.05
C ARG A 383 17.55 16.51 -14.19
N ASN A 384 16.47 16.42 -13.41
CA ASN A 384 16.04 17.47 -12.50
C ASN A 384 17.08 17.70 -11.40
N LEU A 385 17.55 16.63 -10.73
CA LEU A 385 18.56 16.74 -9.68
C LEU A 385 19.88 17.28 -10.22
N SER A 386 20.33 16.81 -11.40
CA SER A 386 21.52 17.34 -12.07
C SER A 386 21.40 18.83 -12.38
N LYS A 387 20.26 19.29 -12.92
CA LYS A 387 19.98 20.70 -13.17
C LYS A 387 20.03 21.56 -11.90
N ARG A 388 19.68 20.97 -10.75
CA ARG A 388 19.71 21.62 -9.43
C ARG A 388 21.06 21.52 -8.72
N GLY A 389 22.07 20.85 -9.31
CA GLY A 389 23.37 20.63 -8.69
C GLY A 389 23.32 19.68 -7.48
N LEU A 390 22.42 18.70 -7.51
CA LEU A 390 22.18 17.72 -6.43
C LEU A 390 22.62 16.29 -6.81
N LEU A 391 23.24 16.11 -7.99
CA LEU A 391 23.92 14.89 -8.42
C LEU A 391 25.39 15.17 -8.64
#